data_eaddad2d36d7e2d724e41f95fa6bb2f3
#
_entry.id   eaddad2d36d7e2d724e41f95fa6bb2f3
#
_cell.length_a   1.000
_cell.length_b   1.000
_cell.length_c   1.000
_cell.angle_alpha   90.00
_cell.angle_beta   90.00
_cell.angle_gamma   90.00
#
_symmetry.space_group_name_H-M   'P 1'
#
loop_
_entity.id
_entity.type
_entity.pdbx_description
1 polymer ?
#
loop_
_entity_poly.entity_id
_entity_poly.type
_entity_poly.pdbx_seq_one_letter_code
_entity_poly.pdbx_strand_id
1 'polypeptide(L)'
;MIEHTIQLLAKKKPKFRMQCLLKAAIAEVIIAEDDKKPKVIDSWVGWTKKNFSKGEANFVNAVLRRCSETIEKTKRSEELSVIYSIPNWLIERWKKFFGSSKTDGILEILNKPSEVFFRMSPDSAAARVFENYTQFFSPSKFENFYRLNSGNWKNASPLLETGYFYIQDPSTYFAPNQLKPRAGGKYLDLCASPGGKSRIIADLIKNDFLQNREKYGAETLEESLLVSVDFGNRIQRLKENMEKVDFMDCKVVDCNLLKEDLKQKLEAAGLPTAFDGVFIDAPCSNTGVLRRRPDARYRIRESDISNCAEIQRKLLEKYAGYVKSGGTLVFSTCSIDEEENAQNAEYFSKNNPDWTITVSKTILPDEENDGCGFFAAVRK
;
A
#
# COMPACT_ATOMS: atom_id res chain seq x y z
N MET A 1 16.04 -5.03 15.96
CA MET A 1 17.07 -4.30 16.73
C MET A 1 16.74 -4.18 18.23
N ILE A 2 15.66 -3.53 18.67
CA ILE A 2 15.36 -3.34 20.11
C ILE A 2 15.23 -4.67 20.87
N GLU A 3 14.53 -5.65 20.32
CA GLU A 3 14.39 -6.97 20.95
C GLU A 3 15.71 -7.72 21.07
N HIS A 4 16.55 -7.67 20.05
CA HIS A 4 17.90 -8.20 20.07
C HIS A 4 18.76 -7.50 21.13
N THR A 5 18.70 -6.16 21.24
CA THR A 5 19.36 -5.39 22.29
C THR A 5 18.94 -5.85 23.68
N ILE A 6 17.65 -6.09 23.91
CA ILE A 6 17.14 -6.62 25.19
C ILE A 6 17.72 -8.01 25.45
N GLN A 7 17.76 -8.89 24.45
CA GLN A 7 18.33 -10.25 24.57
C GLN A 7 19.81 -10.23 24.94
N LEU A 8 20.59 -9.33 24.34
CA LEU A 8 22.02 -9.19 24.66
C LEU A 8 22.29 -8.64 26.08
N LEU A 9 21.42 -7.74 26.55
CA LEU A 9 21.60 -7.08 27.85
C LEU A 9 20.95 -7.80 29.02
N ALA A 10 19.96 -8.66 28.77
CA ALA A 10 19.25 -9.40 29.80
C ALA A 10 19.74 -10.85 29.90
N LYS A 11 20.28 -11.25 31.07
CA LYS A 11 20.72 -12.64 31.33
C LYS A 11 19.58 -13.68 31.16
N LYS A 12 18.34 -13.28 31.38
CA LYS A 12 17.13 -14.11 31.22
C LYS A 12 16.06 -13.28 30.51
N LYS A 13 15.22 -13.94 29.72
CA LYS A 13 14.09 -13.28 29.04
C LYS A 13 13.18 -12.58 30.08
N PRO A 14 13.00 -11.26 30.03
CA PRO A 14 12.16 -10.56 30.97
C PRO A 14 10.68 -10.98 30.81
N LYS A 15 9.87 -10.82 31.87
CA LYS A 15 8.43 -11.03 31.81
C LYS A 15 7.81 -10.08 30.76
N PHE A 16 6.70 -10.48 30.15
CA PHE A 16 6.07 -9.75 29.04
C PHE A 16 5.87 -8.26 29.33
N ARG A 17 5.31 -7.90 30.50
CA ARG A 17 5.12 -6.51 30.94
C ARG A 17 6.43 -5.70 30.96
N MET A 18 7.51 -6.32 31.41
CA MET A 18 8.84 -5.71 31.44
C MET A 18 9.45 -5.58 30.03
N GLN A 19 9.18 -6.55 29.14
CA GLN A 19 9.60 -6.45 27.75
C GLN A 19 8.91 -5.27 27.05
N CYS A 20 7.59 -5.07 27.26
CA CYS A 20 6.87 -3.93 26.69
C CYS A 20 7.44 -2.60 27.18
N LEU A 21 7.72 -2.48 28.49
CA LEU A 21 8.35 -1.31 29.07
C LEU A 21 9.72 -1.03 28.44
N LEU A 22 10.59 -2.03 28.38
CA LEU A 22 11.93 -1.87 27.83
C LEU A 22 11.88 -1.51 26.34
N LYS A 23 10.98 -2.11 25.56
CA LYS A 23 10.82 -1.77 24.14
C LYS A 23 10.46 -0.29 23.96
N ALA A 24 9.50 0.21 24.73
CA ALA A 24 9.11 1.62 24.69
C ALA A 24 10.23 2.56 25.14
N ALA A 25 10.87 2.25 26.26
CA ALA A 25 11.95 3.05 26.82
C ALA A 25 13.19 3.11 25.91
N ILE A 26 13.60 1.98 25.34
CA ILE A 26 14.73 1.93 24.39
C ILE A 26 14.39 2.70 23.12
N ALA A 27 13.14 2.59 22.60
CA ALA A 27 12.72 3.34 21.43
C ALA A 27 12.83 4.85 21.67
N GLU A 28 12.41 5.34 22.84
CA GLU A 28 12.51 6.77 23.19
C GLU A 28 13.96 7.21 23.34
N VAL A 29 14.83 6.39 23.96
CA VAL A 29 16.27 6.67 24.06
C VAL A 29 16.94 6.73 22.66
N ILE A 30 16.51 5.91 21.70
CA ILE A 30 17.06 5.92 20.33
C ILE A 30 16.68 7.23 19.61
N ILE A 31 15.46 7.71 19.80
CA ILE A 31 14.93 8.90 19.12
C ILE A 31 15.43 10.20 19.76
N ALA A 32 15.76 10.17 21.06
CA ALA A 32 16.22 11.34 21.78
C ALA A 32 17.59 11.84 21.28
N GLU A 33 17.73 13.17 21.23
CA GLU A 33 19.04 13.81 21.05
C GLU A 33 20.01 13.41 22.16
N ASP A 34 21.30 13.34 21.87
CA ASP A 34 22.30 12.75 22.79
C ASP A 34 22.34 13.44 24.16
N ASP A 35 22.18 14.75 24.20
CA ASP A 35 22.11 15.55 25.44
C ASP A 35 20.84 15.28 26.27
N LYS A 36 19.78 14.82 25.64
CA LYS A 36 18.49 14.50 26.28
C LYS A 36 18.37 13.06 26.76
N LYS A 37 19.18 12.14 26.23
CA LYS A 37 19.15 10.70 26.59
C LYS A 37 19.21 10.44 28.10
N PRO A 38 20.09 11.09 28.90
CA PRO A 38 20.13 10.89 30.34
C PRO A 38 18.81 11.21 31.03
N LYS A 39 18.14 12.29 30.63
CA LYS A 39 16.85 12.71 31.18
C LYS A 39 15.72 11.73 30.82
N VAL A 40 15.72 11.20 29.60
CA VAL A 40 14.78 10.14 29.17
C VAL A 40 14.97 8.88 30.02
N ILE A 41 16.22 8.44 30.22
CA ILE A 41 16.56 7.29 31.07
C ILE A 41 16.06 7.49 32.50
N ASP A 42 16.36 8.64 33.10
CA ASP A 42 15.95 8.94 34.48
C ASP A 42 14.43 9.00 34.62
N SER A 43 13.70 9.50 33.62
CA SER A 43 12.22 9.50 33.58
C SER A 43 11.67 8.09 33.61
N TRP A 44 12.17 7.19 32.75
CA TRP A 44 11.73 5.80 32.70
C TRP A 44 12.08 5.02 33.96
N VAL A 45 13.27 5.24 34.53
CA VAL A 45 13.66 4.64 35.81
C VAL A 45 12.79 5.16 36.94
N GLY A 46 12.49 6.46 37.00
CA GLY A 46 11.60 7.09 37.96
C GLY A 46 10.19 6.52 37.89
N TRP A 47 9.64 6.37 36.66
CA TRP A 47 8.35 5.77 36.46
C TRP A 47 8.33 4.28 36.89
N THR A 48 9.39 3.54 36.57
CA THR A 48 9.52 2.13 36.96
C THR A 48 9.59 1.96 38.48
N LYS A 49 10.27 2.86 39.21
CA LYS A 49 10.31 2.84 40.68
C LYS A 49 8.92 2.99 41.32
N LYS A 50 8.02 3.74 40.67
CA LYS A 50 6.65 3.96 41.17
C LYS A 50 5.69 2.78 40.87
N ASN A 51 5.92 2.04 39.79
CA ASN A 51 4.99 1.04 39.26
C ASN A 51 5.47 -0.40 39.38
N PHE A 52 6.75 -0.61 39.72
CA PHE A 52 7.41 -1.92 39.82
C PHE A 52 8.31 -1.99 41.05
N SER A 53 8.93 -3.14 41.28
CA SER A 53 9.88 -3.33 42.39
C SER A 53 11.19 -2.56 42.17
N LYS A 54 11.89 -2.29 43.27
CA LYS A 54 13.24 -1.67 43.26
C LYS A 54 14.24 -2.47 42.40
N GLY A 55 14.15 -3.80 42.41
CA GLY A 55 14.99 -4.68 41.60
C GLY A 55 14.73 -4.52 40.11
N GLU A 56 13.45 -4.40 39.70
CA GLU A 56 13.06 -4.16 38.29
C GLU A 56 13.49 -2.77 37.83
N ALA A 57 13.38 -1.74 38.67
CA ALA A 57 13.86 -0.40 38.35
C ALA A 57 15.39 -0.35 38.16
N ASN A 58 16.14 -1.07 39.00
CA ASN A 58 17.62 -1.18 38.83
C ASN A 58 17.97 -1.92 37.54
N PHE A 59 17.20 -2.96 37.18
CA PHE A 59 17.38 -3.68 35.92
C PHE A 59 17.11 -2.77 34.71
N VAL A 60 15.99 -2.02 34.70
CA VAL A 60 15.68 -1.05 33.64
C VAL A 60 16.80 -0.01 33.49
N ASN A 61 17.29 0.55 34.60
CA ASN A 61 18.41 1.50 34.57
C ASN A 61 19.66 0.89 33.93
N ALA A 62 20.02 -0.33 34.33
CA ALA A 62 21.19 -1.01 33.79
C ALA A 62 21.06 -1.29 32.27
N VAL A 63 19.90 -1.68 31.81
CA VAL A 63 19.59 -1.90 30.37
C VAL A 63 19.66 -0.59 29.60
N LEU A 64 18.97 0.45 30.06
CA LEU A 64 18.86 1.72 29.32
C LEU A 64 20.20 2.46 29.23
N ARG A 65 21.04 2.42 30.25
CA ARG A 65 22.38 3.04 30.20
C ARG A 65 23.34 2.37 29.21
N ARG A 66 23.09 1.10 28.85
CA ARG A 66 23.94 0.33 27.93
C ARG A 66 23.31 0.17 26.54
N CYS A 67 22.03 0.50 26.37
CA CYS A 67 21.30 0.21 25.12
C CYS A 67 21.90 0.94 23.91
N SER A 68 22.27 2.20 24.03
CA SER A 68 22.85 2.98 22.92
C SER A 68 24.16 2.36 22.39
N GLU A 69 25.08 2.03 23.27
CA GLU A 69 26.35 1.37 22.88
C GLU A 69 26.12 -0.01 22.26
N THR A 70 25.16 -0.78 22.82
CA THR A 70 24.82 -2.11 22.30
C THR A 70 24.20 -2.01 20.92
N ILE A 71 23.33 -1.01 20.68
CA ILE A 71 22.72 -0.74 19.38
C ILE A 71 23.77 -0.37 18.34
N GLU A 72 24.72 0.51 18.70
CA GLU A 72 25.80 0.89 17.77
C GLU A 72 26.69 -0.31 17.40
N LYS A 73 26.97 -1.19 18.36
CA LYS A 73 27.68 -2.45 18.09
C LYS A 73 26.85 -3.37 17.16
N THR A 74 25.54 -3.46 17.39
CA THR A 74 24.63 -4.28 16.58
C THR A 74 24.51 -3.75 15.16
N LYS A 75 24.46 -2.43 14.95
CA LYS A 75 24.46 -1.81 13.61
C LYS A 75 25.72 -2.15 12.80
N ARG A 76 26.82 -2.43 13.45
CA ARG A 76 28.09 -2.87 12.82
C ARG A 76 28.16 -4.38 12.59
N SER A 77 27.16 -5.13 13.04
CA SER A 77 27.07 -6.57 12.75
C SER A 77 26.64 -6.80 11.32
N GLU A 78 26.94 -7.97 10.75
CA GLU A 78 26.51 -8.34 9.40
C GLU A 78 25.10 -8.96 9.39
N GLU A 79 24.40 -8.98 10.51
CA GLU A 79 23.08 -9.62 10.62
C GLU A 79 21.98 -8.67 10.14
N LEU A 80 21.70 -8.70 8.83
CA LEU A 80 20.73 -7.85 8.16
C LEU A 80 19.32 -7.93 8.78
N SER A 81 18.91 -9.11 9.23
CA SER A 81 17.60 -9.30 9.88
C SER A 81 17.42 -8.46 11.14
N VAL A 82 18.50 -8.27 11.90
CA VAL A 82 18.51 -7.44 13.10
C VAL A 82 18.60 -5.96 12.75
N ILE A 83 19.50 -5.60 11.82
CA ILE A 83 19.72 -4.21 11.39
C ILE A 83 18.44 -3.62 10.82
N TYR A 84 17.82 -4.34 9.88
CA TYR A 84 16.64 -3.86 9.15
C TYR A 84 15.29 -4.28 9.77
N SER A 85 15.34 -5.13 10.82
CA SER A 85 14.12 -5.67 11.48
C SER A 85 13.18 -6.37 10.49
N ILE A 86 13.74 -7.14 9.57
CA ILE A 86 13.05 -7.96 8.56
C ILE A 86 13.39 -9.43 8.83
N PRO A 87 12.41 -10.36 8.73
CA PRO A 87 12.68 -11.80 8.92
C PRO A 87 13.75 -12.30 7.95
N ASN A 88 14.73 -13.10 8.45
CA ASN A 88 15.82 -13.60 7.64
C ASN A 88 15.36 -14.38 6.41
N TRP A 89 14.31 -15.22 6.56
CA TRP A 89 13.74 -15.96 5.44
C TRP A 89 13.26 -15.05 4.30
N LEU A 90 12.73 -13.86 4.61
CA LEU A 90 12.26 -12.90 3.62
C LEU A 90 13.42 -12.20 2.91
N ILE A 91 14.51 -11.88 3.65
CA ILE A 91 15.75 -11.32 3.08
C ILE A 91 16.37 -12.32 2.11
N GLU A 92 16.55 -13.59 2.52
CA GLU A 92 17.14 -14.64 1.67
C GLU A 92 16.27 -14.92 0.44
N ARG A 93 14.95 -14.85 0.60
CA ARG A 93 14.00 -14.94 -0.50
C ARG A 93 14.22 -13.82 -1.53
N TRP A 94 14.29 -12.56 -1.08
CA TRP A 94 14.51 -11.43 -1.99
C TRP A 94 15.89 -11.45 -2.63
N LYS A 95 16.93 -11.90 -1.92
CA LYS A 95 18.25 -12.13 -2.53
C LYS A 95 18.20 -13.14 -3.67
N LYS A 96 17.42 -14.21 -3.51
CA LYS A 96 17.23 -15.24 -4.53
C LYS A 96 16.54 -14.67 -5.78
N PHE A 97 15.51 -13.84 -5.62
CA PHE A 97 14.72 -13.31 -6.74
C PHE A 97 15.30 -12.05 -7.37
N PHE A 98 15.82 -11.14 -6.57
CA PHE A 98 16.27 -9.82 -7.04
C PHE A 98 17.79 -9.66 -7.07
N GLY A 99 18.51 -10.57 -6.43
CA GLY A 99 19.96 -10.46 -6.18
C GLY A 99 20.27 -9.57 -4.97
N SER A 100 21.51 -9.68 -4.46
CA SER A 100 21.93 -9.01 -3.22
C SER A 100 21.81 -7.48 -3.32
N SER A 101 22.33 -6.88 -4.38
CA SER A 101 22.35 -5.41 -4.53
C SER A 101 20.96 -4.76 -4.51
N LYS A 102 19.97 -5.34 -5.20
CA LYS A 102 18.60 -4.82 -5.16
C LYS A 102 17.94 -5.07 -3.81
N THR A 103 18.23 -6.21 -3.18
CA THR A 103 17.73 -6.52 -1.83
C THR A 103 18.25 -5.52 -0.81
N ASP A 104 19.53 -5.16 -0.85
CA ASP A 104 20.10 -4.15 0.03
C ASP A 104 19.40 -2.79 -0.14
N GLY A 105 19.15 -2.38 -1.38
CA GLY A 105 18.37 -1.18 -1.67
C GLY A 105 16.94 -1.22 -1.11
N ILE A 106 16.24 -2.37 -1.24
CA ILE A 106 14.91 -2.58 -0.63
C ILE A 106 14.99 -2.40 0.90
N LEU A 107 15.95 -3.06 1.55
CA LEU A 107 16.10 -3.03 3.00
C LEU A 107 16.36 -1.60 3.51
N GLU A 108 17.20 -0.83 2.82
CA GLU A 108 17.47 0.58 3.15
C GLU A 108 16.20 1.43 3.06
N ILE A 109 15.47 1.32 1.95
CA ILE A 109 14.23 2.09 1.73
C ILE A 109 13.16 1.74 2.76
N LEU A 110 13.01 0.47 3.11
CA LEU A 110 12.00 0.05 4.09
C LEU A 110 12.23 0.65 5.48
N ASN A 111 13.43 1.07 5.82
CA ASN A 111 13.74 1.71 7.10
C ASN A 111 13.73 3.24 7.08
N LYS A 112 13.58 3.86 5.90
CA LYS A 112 13.36 5.31 5.80
C LYS A 112 11.91 5.64 6.17
N PRO A 113 11.62 6.83 6.73
CA PRO A 113 10.26 7.33 6.85
C PRO A 113 9.57 7.32 5.49
N SER A 114 8.30 6.95 5.45
CA SER A 114 7.53 7.04 4.20
C SER A 114 7.15 8.48 3.92
N GLU A 115 7.40 8.91 2.69
CA GLU A 115 6.97 10.22 2.20
C GLU A 115 5.44 10.27 2.06
N VAL A 116 4.88 11.46 2.18
CA VAL A 116 3.46 11.73 1.97
C VAL A 116 3.29 12.38 0.61
N PHE A 117 2.56 11.72 -0.27
CA PHE A 117 2.22 12.25 -1.59
C PHE A 117 0.75 12.62 -1.67
N PHE A 118 0.49 13.78 -2.27
CA PHE A 118 -0.83 14.20 -2.70
C PHE A 118 -0.93 13.98 -4.20
N ARG A 119 -1.94 13.24 -4.63
CA ARG A 119 -2.29 13.12 -6.05
C ARG A 119 -3.37 14.13 -6.40
N MET A 120 -3.16 14.87 -7.44
CA MET A 120 -4.12 15.84 -8.01
C MET A 120 -4.97 15.18 -9.09
N SER A 121 -6.27 15.42 -9.08
CA SER A 121 -7.19 15.03 -10.16
C SER A 121 -6.88 15.80 -11.45
N PRO A 122 -7.10 15.24 -12.66
CA PRO A 122 -6.84 15.89 -13.95
C PRO A 122 -7.88 16.96 -14.28
N ASP A 123 -8.15 17.87 -13.35
CA ASP A 123 -9.13 18.93 -13.49
C ASP A 123 -8.43 20.30 -13.51
N SER A 124 -8.84 21.18 -14.43
CA SER A 124 -8.31 22.56 -14.47
C SER A 124 -8.63 23.35 -13.20
N ALA A 125 -9.74 23.03 -12.52
CA ALA A 125 -10.07 23.60 -11.22
C ALA A 125 -9.07 23.14 -10.14
N ALA A 126 -8.63 21.87 -10.18
CA ALA A 126 -7.61 21.36 -9.28
C ALA A 126 -6.29 22.15 -9.41
N ALA A 127 -5.86 22.42 -10.64
CA ALA A 127 -4.65 23.20 -10.90
C ALA A 127 -4.75 24.62 -10.32
N ARG A 128 -5.87 25.32 -10.55
CA ARG A 128 -6.12 26.67 -9.97
C ARG A 128 -6.11 26.68 -8.45
N VAL A 129 -6.72 25.66 -7.82
CA VAL A 129 -6.68 25.54 -6.35
C VAL A 129 -5.25 25.31 -5.87
N PHE A 130 -4.49 24.44 -6.56
CA PHE A 130 -3.13 24.07 -6.19
C PHE A 130 -2.13 25.24 -6.22
N GLU A 131 -2.33 26.24 -7.09
CA GLU A 131 -1.46 27.43 -7.21
C GLU A 131 -1.20 28.10 -5.85
N ASN A 132 -2.19 28.12 -4.95
CA ASN A 132 -2.08 28.71 -3.62
C ASN A 132 -1.35 27.83 -2.60
N TYR A 133 -0.97 26.60 -2.97
CA TYR A 133 -0.39 25.60 -2.07
C TYR A 133 0.99 25.10 -2.51
N THR A 134 1.47 25.52 -3.67
CA THR A 134 2.71 25.00 -4.29
C THR A 134 3.92 25.09 -3.37
N GLN A 135 4.02 26.11 -2.52
CA GLN A 135 5.12 26.32 -1.56
C GLN A 135 5.22 25.23 -0.50
N PHE A 136 4.15 24.45 -0.26
CA PHE A 136 4.13 23.36 0.72
C PHE A 136 4.53 22.02 0.14
N PHE A 137 4.80 21.97 -1.18
CA PHE A 137 5.07 20.75 -1.89
C PHE A 137 6.36 20.81 -2.70
N SER A 138 6.93 19.65 -2.93
CA SER A 138 7.98 19.43 -3.93
C SER A 138 7.43 18.58 -5.07
N PRO A 139 7.87 18.80 -6.32
CA PRO A 139 7.46 17.96 -7.43
C PRO A 139 7.94 16.53 -7.23
N SER A 140 7.15 15.57 -7.71
CA SER A 140 7.52 14.17 -7.85
C SER A 140 7.95 13.86 -9.27
N LYS A 141 8.70 12.78 -9.47
CA LYS A 141 8.96 12.22 -10.83
C LYS A 141 7.70 11.70 -11.53
N PHE A 142 6.59 11.56 -10.79
CA PHE A 142 5.30 11.08 -11.28
C PHE A 142 4.35 12.26 -11.52
N GLU A 143 3.78 12.31 -12.70
CA GLU A 143 2.81 13.33 -13.09
C GLU A 143 1.60 13.35 -12.13
N ASN A 144 1.15 14.54 -11.75
CA ASN A 144 0.05 14.78 -10.82
C ASN A 144 0.28 14.27 -9.39
N PHE A 145 1.50 13.88 -9.02
CA PHE A 145 1.89 13.56 -7.65
C PHE A 145 2.83 14.63 -7.12
N TYR A 146 2.56 15.08 -5.90
CA TYR A 146 3.31 16.13 -5.22
C TYR A 146 3.70 15.66 -3.84
N ARG A 147 4.97 15.71 -3.50
CA ARG A 147 5.48 15.33 -2.19
C ARG A 147 5.27 16.46 -1.20
N LEU A 148 4.62 16.17 -0.09
CA LEU A 148 4.41 17.13 0.99
C LEU A 148 5.74 17.41 1.70
N ASN A 149 6.13 18.70 1.78
CA ASN A 149 7.30 19.13 2.53
C ASN A 149 7.07 18.96 4.05
N SER A 150 8.09 18.48 4.78
CA SER A 150 8.00 18.21 6.20
C SER A 150 7.44 19.40 7.00
N GLY A 151 6.62 19.11 8.01
CA GLY A 151 6.02 20.13 8.88
C GLY A 151 4.79 20.86 8.30
N ASN A 152 4.44 20.66 7.01
CA ASN A 152 3.38 21.41 6.34
C ASN A 152 1.99 20.72 6.33
N TRP A 153 1.78 19.68 7.13
CA TRP A 153 0.50 18.98 7.15
C TRP A 153 -0.71 19.89 7.38
N LYS A 154 -0.65 20.77 8.38
CA LYS A 154 -1.76 21.69 8.71
C LYS A 154 -2.10 22.65 7.57
N ASN A 155 -1.08 23.06 6.81
CA ASN A 155 -1.25 23.98 5.70
C ASN A 155 -1.82 23.26 4.45
N ALA A 156 -1.45 22.03 4.22
CA ALA A 156 -1.82 21.26 3.03
C ALA A 156 -3.10 20.44 3.18
N SER A 157 -3.45 20.00 4.41
CA SER A 157 -4.61 19.13 4.64
C SER A 157 -5.95 19.70 4.14
N PRO A 158 -6.21 21.03 4.09
CA PRO A 158 -7.45 21.55 3.52
C PRO A 158 -7.68 21.19 2.04
N LEU A 159 -6.60 20.89 1.28
CA LEU A 159 -6.73 20.40 -0.09
C LEU A 159 -7.56 19.12 -0.21
N LEU A 160 -7.55 18.27 0.82
CA LEU A 160 -8.27 17.00 0.83
C LEU A 160 -9.79 17.17 0.90
N GLU A 161 -10.26 18.32 1.36
CA GLU A 161 -11.69 18.67 1.45
C GLU A 161 -12.25 19.13 0.11
N THR A 162 -11.38 19.56 -0.81
CA THR A 162 -11.79 20.07 -2.13
C THR A 162 -12.31 18.98 -3.09
N GLY A 163 -12.06 17.70 -2.77
CA GLY A 163 -12.38 16.58 -3.66
C GLY A 163 -11.40 16.39 -4.84
N TYR A 164 -10.47 17.33 -5.05
CA TYR A 164 -9.48 17.24 -6.15
C TYR A 164 -8.17 16.57 -5.76
N PHE A 165 -7.91 16.40 -4.47
CA PHE A 165 -6.63 15.88 -3.96
C PHE A 165 -6.82 14.65 -3.08
N TYR A 166 -5.88 13.72 -3.17
CA TYR A 166 -5.90 12.45 -2.43
C TYR A 166 -4.51 12.14 -1.91
N ILE A 167 -4.43 11.61 -0.70
CA ILE A 167 -3.18 11.01 -0.22
C ILE A 167 -3.04 9.64 -0.85
N GLN A 168 -2.09 9.51 -1.74
CA GLN A 168 -1.81 8.25 -2.44
C GLN A 168 -0.31 8.10 -2.70
N ASP A 169 0.19 6.88 -2.56
CA ASP A 169 1.53 6.52 -3.01
C ASP A 169 1.55 6.40 -4.55
N PRO A 170 2.59 6.89 -5.24
CA PRO A 170 2.68 6.78 -6.69
C PRO A 170 2.59 5.35 -7.23
N SER A 171 3.02 4.33 -6.46
CA SER A 171 2.87 2.93 -6.88
C SER A 171 1.43 2.50 -7.15
N THR A 172 0.47 3.18 -6.53
CA THR A 172 -0.97 2.89 -6.72
C THR A 172 -1.47 3.23 -8.13
N TYR A 173 -0.73 4.05 -8.90
CA TYR A 173 -1.11 4.49 -10.23
C TYR A 173 -0.70 3.51 -11.34
N PHE A 174 0.36 2.72 -11.13
CA PHE A 174 0.94 1.89 -12.21
C PHE A 174 -0.04 0.87 -12.78
N ALA A 175 -0.75 0.15 -11.92
CA ALA A 175 -1.67 -0.89 -12.34
C ALA A 175 -2.96 -0.32 -12.94
N PRO A 176 -3.71 0.61 -12.31
CA PRO A 176 -4.91 1.21 -12.92
C PRO A 176 -4.65 1.84 -14.28
N ASN A 177 -3.47 2.45 -14.50
CA ASN A 177 -3.09 3.03 -15.78
C ASN A 177 -3.00 2.00 -16.92
N GLN A 178 -2.79 0.70 -16.62
CA GLN A 178 -2.79 -0.36 -17.62
C GLN A 178 -4.19 -0.74 -18.10
N LEU A 179 -5.23 -0.37 -17.36
CA LEU A 179 -6.62 -0.59 -17.77
C LEU A 179 -6.97 0.22 -19.04
N LYS A 180 -6.29 1.36 -19.24
CA LYS A 180 -6.49 2.30 -20.36
C LYS A 180 -7.97 2.60 -20.61
N PRO A 181 -8.68 3.01 -19.55
CA PRO A 181 -10.12 3.19 -19.64
C PRO A 181 -10.47 4.35 -20.58
N ARG A 182 -11.63 4.24 -21.24
CA ARG A 182 -12.15 5.26 -22.17
C ARG A 182 -13.44 5.83 -21.64
N ALA A 183 -13.73 7.07 -21.96
CA ALA A 183 -15.02 7.69 -21.69
C ALA A 183 -16.15 6.93 -22.40
N GLY A 184 -17.33 6.84 -21.76
CA GLY A 184 -18.46 6.02 -22.19
C GLY A 184 -18.34 4.52 -21.88
N GLY A 185 -17.18 4.06 -21.37
CA GLY A 185 -16.93 2.67 -21.04
C GLY A 185 -17.48 2.27 -19.66
N LYS A 186 -17.62 0.95 -19.46
CA LYS A 186 -18.10 0.34 -18.21
C LYS A 186 -17.00 -0.48 -17.57
N TYR A 187 -16.66 -0.17 -16.31
CA TYR A 187 -15.53 -0.75 -15.60
C TYR A 187 -15.95 -1.36 -14.27
N LEU A 188 -15.27 -2.42 -13.87
CA LEU A 188 -15.47 -3.13 -12.61
C LEU A 188 -14.17 -3.14 -11.82
N ASP A 189 -14.22 -2.63 -10.58
CA ASP A 189 -13.09 -2.63 -9.64
C ASP A 189 -13.40 -3.57 -8.48
N LEU A 190 -12.62 -4.62 -8.32
CA LEU A 190 -12.78 -5.68 -7.33
C LEU A 190 -11.77 -5.56 -6.20
N CYS A 191 -12.22 -5.80 -4.96
CA CYS A 191 -11.48 -5.54 -3.72
C CYS A 191 -11.14 -4.05 -3.55
N ALA A 192 -12.07 -3.19 -3.93
CA ALA A 192 -11.87 -1.77 -4.20
C ALA A 192 -11.54 -0.91 -2.98
N SER A 193 -11.86 -1.37 -1.74
CA SER A 193 -11.73 -0.52 -0.54
C SER A 193 -10.27 -0.15 -0.23
N PRO A 194 -10.02 1.09 0.11
CA PRO A 194 -10.99 2.17 0.44
C PRO A 194 -11.41 3.06 -0.75
N GLY A 195 -11.15 2.70 -2.01
CA GLY A 195 -11.57 3.44 -3.21
C GLY A 195 -10.45 4.26 -3.87
N GLY A 196 -9.21 4.17 -3.39
CA GLY A 196 -8.11 4.96 -3.95
C GLY A 196 -7.78 4.61 -5.41
N LYS A 197 -7.80 3.34 -5.79
CA LYS A 197 -7.58 2.88 -7.17
C LYS A 197 -8.83 3.09 -8.04
N SER A 198 -10.04 2.88 -7.49
CA SER A 198 -11.30 3.27 -8.16
C SER A 198 -11.27 4.74 -8.58
N ARG A 199 -10.79 5.62 -7.70
CA ARG A 199 -10.65 7.04 -7.99
C ARG A 199 -9.63 7.32 -9.10
N ILE A 200 -8.53 6.58 -9.16
CA ILE A 200 -7.58 6.66 -10.29
C ILE A 200 -8.27 6.25 -11.60
N ILE A 201 -9.04 5.17 -11.59
CA ILE A 201 -9.77 4.71 -12.78
C ILE A 201 -10.75 5.79 -13.25
N ALA A 202 -11.52 6.41 -12.35
CA ALA A 202 -12.42 7.52 -12.68
C ALA A 202 -11.67 8.72 -13.26
N ASP A 203 -10.55 9.12 -12.66
CA ASP A 203 -9.71 10.20 -13.16
C ASP A 203 -9.10 9.88 -14.55
N LEU A 204 -8.73 8.63 -14.81
CA LEU A 204 -8.26 8.19 -16.13
C LEU A 204 -9.37 8.28 -17.21
N ILE A 205 -10.62 7.92 -16.86
CA ILE A 205 -11.78 8.07 -17.75
C ILE A 205 -12.00 9.55 -18.07
N LYS A 206 -11.97 10.42 -17.04
CA LYS A 206 -12.09 11.87 -17.21
C LYS A 206 -10.97 12.43 -18.09
N ASN A 207 -9.75 11.98 -17.88
CA ASN A 207 -8.60 12.43 -18.67
C ASN A 207 -8.72 12.00 -20.14
N ASP A 208 -9.17 10.78 -20.42
CA ASP A 208 -9.45 10.33 -21.80
C ASP A 208 -10.50 11.22 -22.47
N PHE A 209 -11.58 11.54 -21.75
CA PHE A 209 -12.60 12.48 -22.26
C PHE A 209 -12.02 13.86 -22.56
N LEU A 210 -11.21 14.41 -21.66
CA LEU A 210 -10.63 15.75 -21.82
C LEU A 210 -9.64 15.81 -22.99
N GLN A 211 -8.85 14.76 -23.20
CA GLN A 211 -7.87 14.68 -24.30
C GLN A 211 -8.48 14.39 -25.65
N ASN A 212 -9.66 13.78 -25.71
CA ASN A 212 -10.32 13.34 -26.93
C ASN A 212 -11.70 13.99 -27.14
N ARG A 213 -11.94 15.19 -26.63
CA ARG A 213 -13.24 15.90 -26.69
C ARG A 213 -13.87 15.94 -28.08
N GLU A 214 -13.05 16.03 -29.12
CA GLU A 214 -13.52 16.05 -30.52
C GLU A 214 -14.16 14.73 -30.96
N LYS A 215 -13.86 13.63 -30.27
CA LYS A 215 -14.38 12.29 -30.57
C LYS A 215 -15.65 11.94 -29.76
N TYR A 216 -15.90 12.68 -28.68
CA TYR A 216 -16.96 12.37 -27.73
C TYR A 216 -18.05 13.41 -27.75
N GLY A 217 -19.33 12.96 -27.61
CA GLY A 217 -20.44 13.84 -27.28
C GLY A 217 -20.35 14.40 -25.87
N ALA A 218 -21.06 15.47 -25.59
CA ALA A 218 -21.07 16.10 -24.26
C ALA A 218 -21.49 15.12 -23.14
N GLU A 219 -22.38 14.19 -23.42
CA GLU A 219 -22.97 13.23 -22.48
C GLU A 219 -22.10 11.99 -22.25
N THR A 220 -21.03 11.77 -23.06
CA THR A 220 -20.23 10.53 -23.03
C THR A 220 -19.60 10.27 -21.66
N LEU A 221 -19.21 11.32 -20.92
CA LEU A 221 -18.64 11.14 -19.61
C LEU A 221 -19.67 10.67 -18.58
N GLU A 222 -20.90 11.17 -18.66
CA GLU A 222 -22.03 10.77 -17.81
C GLU A 222 -22.49 9.34 -18.10
N GLU A 223 -22.30 8.85 -19.33
CA GLU A 223 -22.57 7.46 -19.72
C GLU A 223 -21.54 6.46 -19.19
N SER A 224 -20.39 6.96 -18.70
CA SER A 224 -19.35 6.13 -18.12
C SER A 224 -19.81 5.54 -16.80
N LEU A 225 -19.52 4.25 -16.57
CA LEU A 225 -19.87 3.55 -15.34
C LEU A 225 -18.64 2.90 -14.69
N LEU A 226 -18.45 3.16 -13.40
CA LEU A 226 -17.52 2.44 -12.55
C LEU A 226 -18.26 1.73 -11.43
N VAL A 227 -18.18 0.40 -11.40
CA VAL A 227 -18.72 -0.42 -10.30
C VAL A 227 -17.58 -0.85 -9.41
N SER A 228 -17.58 -0.41 -8.16
CA SER A 228 -16.56 -0.75 -7.16
C SER A 228 -17.14 -1.75 -6.16
N VAL A 229 -16.45 -2.87 -5.96
CA VAL A 229 -16.92 -3.99 -5.15
C VAL A 229 -15.97 -4.28 -4.00
N ASP A 230 -16.50 -4.33 -2.79
CA ASP A 230 -15.82 -4.82 -1.59
C ASP A 230 -16.87 -5.30 -0.58
N PHE A 231 -16.50 -5.68 0.63
CA PHE A 231 -17.44 -6.18 1.64
C PHE A 231 -17.08 -5.80 3.08
N GLY A 232 -18.08 -5.87 3.94
CA GLY A 232 -17.93 -5.71 5.39
C GLY A 232 -17.66 -4.26 5.82
N ASN A 233 -16.92 -4.08 6.92
CA ASN A 233 -16.71 -2.76 7.55
C ASN A 233 -15.99 -1.73 6.64
N ARG A 234 -15.37 -2.19 5.56
CA ARG A 234 -14.63 -1.34 4.63
C ARG A 234 -15.53 -0.64 3.61
N ILE A 235 -16.75 -1.16 3.42
CA ILE A 235 -17.68 -0.68 2.38
C ILE A 235 -18.11 0.78 2.59
N GLN A 236 -18.30 1.18 3.86
CA GLN A 236 -18.73 2.53 4.17
C GLN A 236 -17.73 3.57 3.67
N ARG A 237 -16.44 3.34 3.91
CA ARG A 237 -15.37 4.24 3.45
C ARG A 237 -15.23 4.25 1.94
N LEU A 238 -15.50 3.13 1.28
CA LEU A 238 -15.55 3.05 -0.18
C LEU A 238 -16.68 3.93 -0.73
N LYS A 239 -17.89 3.85 -0.17
CA LYS A 239 -19.02 4.69 -0.55
C LYS A 239 -18.70 6.17 -0.42
N GLU A 240 -18.21 6.61 0.76
CA GLU A 240 -17.82 8.00 1.02
C GLU A 240 -16.78 8.53 0.03
N ASN A 241 -15.84 7.69 -0.41
CA ASN A 241 -14.83 8.08 -1.38
C ASN A 241 -15.36 8.09 -2.81
N MET A 242 -16.29 7.21 -3.17
CA MET A 242 -16.88 7.19 -4.50
C MET A 242 -17.95 8.28 -4.69
N GLU A 243 -18.66 8.70 -3.64
CA GLU A 243 -19.59 9.84 -3.66
C GLU A 243 -18.91 11.18 -4.04
N LYS A 244 -17.56 11.25 -3.86
CA LYS A 244 -16.78 12.43 -4.29
C LYS A 244 -16.49 12.46 -5.81
N VAL A 245 -16.89 11.42 -6.56
CA VAL A 245 -16.81 11.37 -8.02
C VAL A 245 -18.17 11.83 -8.55
N ASP A 246 -18.27 13.08 -8.96
CA ASP A 246 -19.52 13.75 -9.35
C ASP A 246 -19.73 13.89 -10.87
N PHE A 247 -18.74 13.47 -11.66
CA PHE A 247 -18.70 13.68 -13.12
C PHE A 247 -19.06 12.44 -13.94
N MET A 248 -19.31 11.29 -13.31
CA MET A 248 -19.70 10.03 -13.95
C MET A 248 -20.47 9.15 -12.98
N ASP A 249 -21.12 8.09 -13.49
CA ASP A 249 -21.85 7.16 -12.64
C ASP A 249 -20.91 6.20 -11.91
N CYS A 250 -20.91 6.26 -10.57
CA CYS A 250 -20.14 5.38 -9.68
C CYS A 250 -21.09 4.60 -8.78
N LYS A 251 -21.02 3.27 -8.83
CA LYS A 251 -21.82 2.38 -8.00
C LYS A 251 -20.92 1.56 -7.06
N VAL A 252 -21.38 1.36 -5.85
CA VAL A 252 -20.69 0.52 -4.86
C VAL A 252 -21.57 -0.68 -4.54
N VAL A 253 -20.99 -1.88 -4.70
CA VAL A 253 -21.68 -3.15 -4.43
C VAL A 253 -21.02 -3.85 -3.26
N ASP A 254 -21.82 -4.17 -2.22
CA ASP A 254 -21.35 -4.98 -1.08
C ASP A 254 -21.42 -6.46 -1.45
N CYS A 255 -20.26 -7.08 -1.67
CA CYS A 255 -20.16 -8.48 -2.06
C CYS A 255 -18.86 -9.11 -1.57
N ASN A 256 -18.98 -10.20 -0.81
CA ASN A 256 -17.83 -11.05 -0.52
C ASN A 256 -17.49 -11.91 -1.74
N LEU A 257 -16.48 -11.49 -2.51
CA LEU A 257 -16.12 -12.09 -3.79
C LEU A 257 -15.78 -13.59 -3.74
N LEU A 258 -15.39 -14.11 -2.57
CA LEU A 258 -15.08 -15.53 -2.39
C LEU A 258 -16.28 -16.38 -1.97
N LYS A 259 -17.33 -15.76 -1.39
CA LYS A 259 -18.45 -16.47 -0.76
C LYS A 259 -19.78 -16.23 -1.43
N GLU A 260 -19.95 -15.11 -2.13
CA GLU A 260 -21.23 -14.68 -2.71
C GLU A 260 -21.19 -14.66 -4.23
N ASP A 261 -22.36 -14.61 -4.85
CA ASP A 261 -22.52 -14.49 -6.29
C ASP A 261 -22.61 -13.00 -6.68
N LEU A 262 -21.53 -12.47 -7.25
CA LEU A 262 -21.49 -11.10 -7.73
C LEU A 262 -22.46 -10.87 -8.90
N LYS A 263 -22.64 -11.85 -9.79
CA LYS A 263 -23.54 -11.72 -10.95
C LYS A 263 -24.96 -11.45 -10.49
N GLN A 264 -25.46 -12.23 -9.55
CA GLN A 264 -26.79 -12.05 -8.97
C GLN A 264 -26.95 -10.66 -8.33
N LYS A 265 -25.94 -10.17 -7.61
CA LYS A 265 -25.96 -8.84 -6.98
C LYS A 265 -25.98 -7.71 -8.01
N LEU A 266 -25.20 -7.84 -9.08
CA LEU A 266 -25.19 -6.86 -10.18
C LEU A 266 -26.56 -6.82 -10.89
N GLU A 267 -27.13 -7.97 -11.22
CA GLU A 267 -28.44 -8.09 -11.86
C GLU A 267 -29.54 -7.50 -10.97
N ALA A 268 -29.54 -7.80 -9.68
CA ALA A 268 -30.49 -7.24 -8.71
C ALA A 268 -30.38 -5.71 -8.57
N ALA A 269 -29.20 -5.15 -8.81
CA ALA A 269 -28.96 -3.71 -8.81
C ALA A 269 -29.18 -3.04 -10.19
N GLY A 270 -29.60 -3.79 -11.21
CA GLY A 270 -29.75 -3.28 -12.57
C GLY A 270 -28.43 -2.91 -13.25
N LEU A 271 -27.32 -3.51 -12.80
CA LEU A 271 -25.96 -3.23 -13.29
C LEU A 271 -25.53 -4.27 -14.33
N PRO A 272 -24.61 -3.92 -15.25
CA PRO A 272 -24.11 -4.85 -16.24
C PRO A 272 -23.33 -6.00 -15.58
N THR A 273 -23.29 -7.14 -16.25
CA THR A 273 -22.49 -8.31 -15.87
C THR A 273 -21.29 -8.55 -16.80
N ALA A 274 -21.11 -7.68 -17.79
CA ALA A 274 -19.95 -7.67 -18.69
C ALA A 274 -19.44 -6.24 -18.85
N PHE A 275 -18.12 -6.07 -18.75
CA PHE A 275 -17.43 -4.80 -18.64
C PHE A 275 -16.36 -4.65 -19.72
N ASP A 276 -16.06 -3.42 -20.11
CA ASP A 276 -14.97 -3.09 -21.03
C ASP A 276 -13.60 -3.27 -20.38
N GLY A 277 -13.56 -3.20 -19.06
CA GLY A 277 -12.37 -3.54 -18.27
C GLY A 277 -12.72 -3.97 -16.84
N VAL A 278 -11.93 -4.89 -16.32
CA VAL A 278 -11.99 -5.36 -14.92
C VAL A 278 -10.63 -5.13 -14.26
N PHE A 279 -10.66 -4.50 -13.12
CA PHE A 279 -9.51 -4.28 -12.26
C PHE A 279 -9.66 -5.12 -11.00
N ILE A 280 -8.61 -5.86 -10.62
CA ILE A 280 -8.56 -6.69 -9.40
C ILE A 280 -7.41 -6.23 -8.54
N ASP A 281 -7.68 -5.48 -7.46
CA ASP A 281 -6.69 -5.14 -6.43
C ASP A 281 -6.68 -6.22 -5.36
N ALA A 282 -5.99 -7.30 -5.64
CA ALA A 282 -6.13 -8.52 -4.88
C ALA A 282 -5.56 -8.42 -3.45
N PRO A 283 -6.18 -9.08 -2.45
CA PRO A 283 -5.59 -9.23 -1.14
C PRO A 283 -4.23 -9.93 -1.26
N CYS A 284 -3.21 -9.41 -0.55
CA CYS A 284 -1.83 -9.86 -0.70
C CYS A 284 -1.04 -9.82 0.61
N SER A 285 0.20 -10.31 0.58
CA SER A 285 1.12 -10.33 1.72
C SER A 285 1.61 -8.95 2.16
N ASN A 286 1.44 -7.91 1.35
CA ASN A 286 1.89 -6.53 1.59
C ASN A 286 3.42 -6.35 1.66
N THR A 287 4.20 -7.22 1.08
CA THR A 287 5.67 -7.15 1.16
C THR A 287 6.28 -5.93 0.46
N GLY A 288 5.58 -5.34 -0.49
CA GLY A 288 6.00 -4.09 -1.15
C GLY A 288 5.79 -2.83 -0.33
N VAL A 289 4.92 -2.86 0.69
CA VAL A 289 4.52 -1.68 1.49
C VAL A 289 4.93 -1.76 2.96
N LEU A 290 5.94 -2.57 3.29
CA LEU A 290 6.39 -2.77 4.67
C LEU A 290 6.94 -1.49 5.32
N ARG A 291 7.31 -0.47 4.55
CA ARG A 291 7.69 0.85 5.05
C ARG A 291 6.50 1.53 5.75
N ARG A 292 5.30 1.44 5.16
CA ARG A 292 4.05 2.01 5.69
C ARG A 292 3.34 1.09 6.68
N ARG A 293 3.67 -0.21 6.65
CA ARG A 293 3.08 -1.25 7.52
C ARG A 293 4.17 -1.97 8.31
N PRO A 294 4.89 -1.28 9.20
CA PRO A 294 6.01 -1.88 9.93
C PRO A 294 5.57 -3.04 10.83
N ASP A 295 4.32 -3.08 11.28
CA ASP A 295 3.75 -4.18 12.05
C ASP A 295 3.65 -5.48 11.24
N ALA A 296 3.47 -5.40 9.92
CA ALA A 296 3.44 -6.57 9.05
C ALA A 296 4.76 -7.35 9.05
N ARG A 297 5.91 -6.67 9.23
CA ARG A 297 7.24 -7.32 9.32
C ARG A 297 7.33 -8.39 10.40
N TYR A 298 6.57 -8.21 11.50
CA TYR A 298 6.60 -9.12 12.65
C TYR A 298 5.57 -10.24 12.58
N ARG A 299 4.59 -10.12 11.68
CA ARG A 299 3.48 -11.07 11.57
C ARG A 299 3.55 -11.95 10.33
N ILE A 300 4.22 -11.48 9.28
CA ILE A 300 4.32 -12.17 8.01
C ILE A 300 5.02 -13.53 8.16
N ARG A 301 4.44 -14.55 7.55
CA ARG A 301 4.96 -15.90 7.44
C ARG A 301 5.12 -16.27 5.97
N GLU A 302 6.01 -17.17 5.67
CA GLU A 302 6.21 -17.65 4.31
C GLU A 302 4.93 -18.25 3.72
N SER A 303 4.15 -18.97 4.53
CA SER A 303 2.85 -19.52 4.13
C SER A 303 1.80 -18.44 3.75
N ASP A 304 1.94 -17.22 4.23
CA ASP A 304 0.98 -16.16 3.91
C ASP A 304 1.08 -15.76 2.43
N ILE A 305 2.29 -15.81 1.85
CA ILE A 305 2.52 -15.52 0.43
C ILE A 305 1.81 -16.57 -0.45
N SER A 306 2.02 -17.85 -0.16
CA SER A 306 1.37 -18.94 -0.92
C SER A 306 -0.16 -18.93 -0.76
N ASN A 307 -0.66 -18.70 0.45
CA ASN A 307 -2.09 -18.60 0.69
C ASN A 307 -2.72 -17.42 -0.07
N CYS A 308 -2.04 -16.26 -0.10
CA CYS A 308 -2.49 -15.12 -0.89
C CYS A 308 -2.51 -15.46 -2.39
N ALA A 309 -1.46 -16.09 -2.93
CA ALA A 309 -1.40 -16.49 -4.32
C ALA A 309 -2.55 -17.43 -4.72
N GLU A 310 -2.94 -18.39 -3.86
CA GLU A 310 -4.09 -19.26 -4.11
C GLU A 310 -5.42 -18.49 -4.15
N ILE A 311 -5.63 -17.56 -3.23
CA ILE A 311 -6.82 -16.69 -3.22
C ILE A 311 -6.86 -15.84 -4.49
N GLN A 312 -5.74 -15.30 -4.90
CA GLN A 312 -5.60 -14.47 -6.08
C GLN A 312 -5.93 -15.22 -7.36
N ARG A 313 -5.48 -16.47 -7.50
CA ARG A 313 -5.85 -17.36 -8.63
C ARG A 313 -7.34 -17.62 -8.69
N LYS A 314 -7.99 -17.89 -7.56
CA LYS A 314 -9.46 -18.05 -7.49
C LYS A 314 -10.20 -16.79 -7.93
N LEU A 315 -9.71 -15.60 -7.57
CA LEU A 315 -10.28 -14.34 -8.04
C LEU A 315 -10.11 -14.17 -9.55
N LEU A 316 -8.92 -14.46 -10.09
CA LEU A 316 -8.66 -14.39 -11.52
C LEU A 316 -9.57 -15.33 -12.31
N GLU A 317 -9.68 -16.60 -11.90
CA GLU A 317 -10.55 -17.58 -12.55
C GLU A 317 -12.03 -17.16 -12.54
N LYS A 318 -12.50 -16.67 -11.39
CA LYS A 318 -13.92 -16.33 -11.20
C LYS A 318 -14.31 -15.08 -11.97
N TYR A 319 -13.43 -14.09 -12.08
CA TYR A 319 -13.79 -12.75 -12.54
C TYR A 319 -13.27 -12.37 -13.93
N ALA A 320 -12.39 -13.15 -14.55
CA ALA A 320 -11.98 -12.94 -15.93
C ALA A 320 -13.16 -12.98 -16.92
N GLY A 321 -14.18 -13.81 -16.63
CA GLY A 321 -15.38 -13.93 -17.45
C GLY A 321 -16.25 -12.67 -17.51
N TYR A 322 -16.04 -11.70 -16.62
CA TYR A 322 -16.76 -10.42 -16.62
C TYR A 322 -16.21 -9.41 -17.63
N VAL A 323 -15.07 -9.69 -18.26
CA VAL A 323 -14.49 -8.85 -19.31
C VAL A 323 -15.10 -9.23 -20.67
N LYS A 324 -15.57 -8.24 -21.41
CA LYS A 324 -16.02 -8.41 -22.80
C LYS A 324 -14.88 -8.85 -23.72
N SER A 325 -15.19 -9.43 -24.90
CA SER A 325 -14.20 -9.60 -25.97
C SER A 325 -13.60 -8.24 -26.36
N GLY A 326 -12.29 -8.16 -26.54
CA GLY A 326 -11.55 -6.92 -26.76
C GLY A 326 -11.29 -6.10 -25.47
N GLY A 327 -11.89 -6.48 -24.35
CA GLY A 327 -11.72 -5.78 -23.07
C GLY A 327 -10.42 -6.15 -22.34
N THR A 328 -10.12 -5.41 -21.27
CA THR A 328 -8.86 -5.53 -20.51
C THR A 328 -9.13 -6.01 -19.09
N LEU A 329 -8.35 -7.02 -18.65
CA LEU A 329 -8.20 -7.39 -17.25
C LEU A 329 -6.88 -6.82 -16.71
N VAL A 330 -6.94 -6.14 -15.58
CA VAL A 330 -5.74 -5.74 -14.84
C VAL A 330 -5.80 -6.36 -13.45
N PHE A 331 -4.73 -7.04 -13.09
CA PHE A 331 -4.52 -7.61 -11.77
C PHE A 331 -3.39 -6.88 -11.07
N SER A 332 -3.55 -6.56 -9.78
CA SER A 332 -2.52 -5.91 -8.99
C SER A 332 -2.45 -6.40 -7.55
N THR A 333 -1.27 -6.26 -6.97
CA THR A 333 -0.99 -6.49 -5.55
C THR A 333 -0.07 -5.41 -5.00
N CYS A 334 -0.07 -5.20 -3.69
CA CYS A 334 0.96 -4.45 -2.99
C CYS A 334 2.11 -5.35 -2.47
N SER A 335 2.33 -6.48 -3.14
CA SER A 335 3.44 -7.41 -2.90
C SER A 335 4.49 -7.27 -3.98
N ILE A 336 5.74 -7.60 -3.64
CA ILE A 336 6.84 -7.72 -4.61
C ILE A 336 7.23 -9.18 -4.85
N ASP A 337 6.55 -10.14 -4.24
CA ASP A 337 6.84 -11.57 -4.37
C ASP A 337 6.32 -12.16 -5.68
N GLU A 338 7.10 -13.04 -6.30
CA GLU A 338 6.83 -13.59 -7.63
C GLU A 338 5.55 -14.44 -7.68
N GLU A 339 5.26 -15.20 -6.61
CA GLU A 339 4.08 -16.06 -6.53
C GLU A 339 2.78 -15.25 -6.63
N GLU A 340 2.79 -14.05 -6.08
CA GLU A 340 1.65 -13.16 -6.08
C GLU A 340 1.55 -12.31 -7.37
N ASN A 341 2.59 -12.28 -8.20
CA ASN A 341 2.68 -11.41 -9.37
C ASN A 341 3.00 -12.18 -10.65
N ALA A 342 4.28 -12.39 -10.99
CA ALA A 342 4.71 -13.02 -12.24
C ALA A 342 4.17 -14.44 -12.42
N GLN A 343 4.19 -15.25 -11.35
CA GLN A 343 3.66 -16.62 -11.41
C GLN A 343 2.13 -16.64 -11.55
N ASN A 344 1.41 -15.65 -11.03
CA ASN A 344 -0.02 -15.52 -11.28
C ASN A 344 -0.32 -15.11 -12.73
N ALA A 345 0.52 -14.26 -13.34
CA ALA A 345 0.41 -13.92 -14.75
C ALA A 345 0.66 -15.17 -15.64
N GLU A 346 1.68 -15.96 -15.34
CA GLU A 346 1.98 -17.21 -16.04
C GLU A 346 0.84 -18.25 -15.89
N TYR A 347 0.36 -18.41 -14.65
CA TYR A 347 -0.78 -19.27 -14.36
C TYR A 347 -2.02 -18.85 -15.16
N PHE A 348 -2.34 -17.56 -15.17
CA PHE A 348 -3.48 -17.01 -15.90
C PHE A 348 -3.35 -17.25 -17.40
N SER A 349 -2.19 -16.93 -17.99
CA SER A 349 -1.92 -17.13 -19.41
C SER A 349 -2.05 -18.59 -19.85
N LYS A 350 -1.53 -19.53 -19.02
CA LYS A 350 -1.59 -20.98 -19.31
C LYS A 350 -3.01 -21.51 -19.33
N ASN A 351 -3.87 -21.01 -18.45
CA ASN A 351 -5.24 -21.52 -18.29
C ASN A 351 -6.28 -20.75 -19.13
N ASN A 352 -5.89 -19.66 -19.80
CA ASN A 352 -6.78 -18.82 -20.57
C ASN A 352 -6.19 -18.50 -21.96
N PRO A 353 -6.24 -19.42 -22.93
CA PRO A 353 -5.60 -19.26 -24.25
C PRO A 353 -6.23 -18.17 -25.13
N ASP A 354 -7.43 -17.73 -24.80
CA ASP A 354 -8.13 -16.61 -25.43
C ASP A 354 -7.68 -15.23 -24.90
N TRP A 355 -6.68 -15.20 -24.04
CA TRP A 355 -6.11 -13.98 -23.48
C TRP A 355 -4.68 -13.75 -23.94
N THR A 356 -4.29 -12.47 -24.03
CA THR A 356 -2.91 -12.07 -24.30
C THR A 356 -2.42 -11.16 -23.18
N ILE A 357 -1.37 -11.59 -22.46
CA ILE A 357 -0.69 -10.72 -21.48
C ILE A 357 0.01 -9.59 -22.23
N THR A 358 -0.32 -8.35 -21.95
CA THR A 358 0.27 -7.16 -22.59
C THR A 358 1.39 -6.56 -21.75
N VAL A 359 1.33 -6.75 -20.44
CA VAL A 359 2.36 -6.30 -19.49
C VAL A 359 2.35 -7.19 -18.26
N SER A 360 3.52 -7.47 -17.69
CA SER A 360 3.68 -8.06 -16.36
C SER A 360 4.92 -7.42 -15.73
N LYS A 361 4.77 -6.77 -14.57
CA LYS A 361 5.84 -6.03 -13.90
C LYS A 361 5.75 -6.15 -12.38
N THR A 362 6.93 -6.19 -11.75
CA THR A 362 7.12 -5.93 -10.32
C THR A 362 7.91 -4.64 -10.18
N ILE A 363 7.37 -3.68 -9.45
CA ILE A 363 8.01 -2.41 -9.09
C ILE A 363 8.56 -2.56 -7.68
N LEU A 364 9.86 -2.38 -7.52
CA LEU A 364 10.49 -2.40 -6.21
C LEU A 364 10.32 -1.03 -5.52
N PRO A 365 10.25 -1.00 -4.17
CA PRO A 365 10.15 0.25 -3.43
C PRO A 365 11.42 1.10 -3.64
N ASP A 366 11.22 2.40 -3.79
CA ASP A 366 12.28 3.39 -3.83
C ASP A 366 11.96 4.62 -2.96
N GLU A 367 12.65 5.73 -3.15
CA GLU A 367 12.44 6.94 -2.34
C GLU A 367 11.05 7.53 -2.55
N GLU A 368 10.50 7.47 -3.76
CA GLU A 368 9.23 8.10 -4.11
C GLU A 368 8.04 7.15 -4.24
N ASN A 369 8.26 5.83 -4.27
CA ASN A 369 7.16 4.87 -4.36
C ASN A 369 7.38 3.65 -3.47
N ASP A 370 6.28 3.06 -3.05
CA ASP A 370 6.26 1.73 -2.47
C ASP A 370 6.35 0.64 -3.56
N GLY A 371 6.51 -0.62 -3.15
CA GLY A 371 6.55 -1.76 -4.05
C GLY A 371 5.15 -2.23 -4.43
N CYS A 372 5.00 -2.71 -5.66
CA CYS A 372 3.78 -3.36 -6.14
C CYS A 372 4.11 -4.33 -7.28
N GLY A 373 3.17 -5.24 -7.56
CA GLY A 373 3.21 -6.06 -8.75
C GLY A 373 1.89 -6.00 -9.50
N PHE A 374 1.93 -6.16 -10.81
CA PHE A 374 0.73 -6.18 -11.64
C PHE A 374 0.96 -6.85 -13.00
N PHE A 375 -0.11 -7.32 -13.58
CA PHE A 375 -0.16 -7.62 -15.01
C PHE A 375 -1.47 -7.12 -15.64
N ALA A 376 -1.44 -6.93 -16.95
CA ALA A 376 -2.62 -6.66 -17.74
C ALA A 376 -2.74 -7.68 -18.88
N ALA A 377 -3.97 -8.07 -19.18
CA ALA A 377 -4.30 -9.01 -20.24
C ALA A 377 -5.49 -8.49 -21.06
N VAL A 378 -5.47 -8.73 -22.35
CA VAL A 378 -6.57 -8.41 -23.27
C VAL A 378 -7.23 -9.70 -23.72
N ARG A 379 -8.56 -9.74 -23.66
CA ARG A 379 -9.38 -10.86 -24.15
C ARG A 379 -9.51 -10.77 -25.67
N LYS A 380 -9.23 -11.84 -26.37
CA LYS A 380 -9.40 -11.95 -27.83
C LYS A 380 -10.86 -11.96 -28.24
#